data_13429ae8f5801c90552dc48a2df4d79e
#
_entry.id   13429ae8f5801c90552dc48a2df4d79e
#
_cell.length_a   1.000
_cell.length_b   1.000
_cell.length_c   1.000
_cell.angle_alpha   90.00
_cell.angle_beta   90.00
_cell.angle_gamma   90.00
#
_symmetry.space_group_name_H-M   'P 1'
#
loop_
_entity.id
_entity.type
_entity.pdbx_description
1 polymer ?
#
loop_
_entity_poly.entity_id
_entity_poly.type
_entity_poly.pdbx_seq_one_letter_code
_entity_poly.pdbx_strand_id
1 'polypeptide(L)'
;MSEWQVVPLGSEHTGSLGVCHVACWREAYQGLVHQPVLDAFDVVQRAAAWDRIRVKYPGHVVVAVVDGEVVGFAACGPSREENPPAALELNAMYVRAAYYGTGLAHDLMRAVLSDEGDTALWVFEENPRAQGFYRKYGFELDGERRVEAFTPAIQVRMVRATPSR
;
A
#
# COMPACT_ATOMS: atom_id res chain seq x y z
N MET A 1 21.23 8.67 8.31
CA MET A 1 19.82 8.27 8.43
C MET A 1 19.79 6.91 9.12
N SER A 2 18.93 6.74 10.14
CA SER A 2 18.80 5.48 10.82
C SER A 2 18.28 4.40 9.88
N GLU A 3 18.81 3.21 10.02
CA GLU A 3 18.36 2.07 9.24
C GLU A 3 16.97 1.62 9.68
N TRP A 4 16.18 1.18 8.71
CA TRP A 4 14.86 0.61 8.95
C TRP A 4 14.94 -0.91 9.06
N GLN A 5 13.94 -1.49 9.72
CA GLN A 5 13.70 -2.92 9.72
C GLN A 5 12.30 -3.19 9.18
N VAL A 6 12.16 -4.14 8.28
CA VAL A 6 10.87 -4.57 7.75
C VAL A 6 10.44 -5.82 8.51
N VAL A 7 9.31 -5.72 9.19
CA VAL A 7 8.80 -6.79 10.05
C VAL A 7 7.30 -6.97 9.85
N PRO A 8 6.74 -8.14 10.16
CA PRO A 8 5.29 -8.30 10.18
C PRO A 8 4.63 -7.34 11.17
N LEU A 9 3.44 -6.86 10.86
CA LEU A 9 2.69 -5.97 11.73
C LEU A 9 2.36 -6.67 13.05
N GLY A 10 2.86 -6.13 14.15
CA GLY A 10 2.52 -6.57 15.51
C GLY A 10 1.57 -5.58 16.18
N SER A 11 0.96 -5.99 17.29
CA SER A 11 0.05 -5.13 18.05
C SER A 11 0.71 -3.84 18.52
N GLU A 12 2.01 -3.88 18.80
CA GLU A 12 2.82 -2.73 19.21
C GLU A 12 2.97 -1.67 18.11
N HIS A 13 2.72 -2.03 16.85
CA HIS A 13 2.92 -1.13 15.71
C HIS A 13 1.66 -0.38 15.28
N THR A 14 0.46 -0.83 15.70
CA THR A 14 -0.80 -0.35 15.10
C THR A 14 -1.04 1.13 15.31
N GLY A 15 -0.71 1.67 16.48
CA GLY A 15 -0.83 3.10 16.75
C GLY A 15 0.05 3.93 15.82
N SER A 16 1.33 3.57 15.70
CA SER A 16 2.28 4.25 14.82
C SER A 16 1.90 4.05 13.34
N LEU A 17 1.37 2.89 12.98
CA LEU A 17 0.89 2.64 11.62
C LEU A 17 -0.28 3.57 11.27
N GLY A 18 -1.21 3.80 12.20
CA GLY A 18 -2.30 4.76 11.99
C GLY A 18 -1.77 6.16 11.69
N VAL A 19 -0.79 6.63 12.44
CA VAL A 19 -0.13 7.92 12.21
C VAL A 19 0.54 7.94 10.83
N CYS A 20 1.30 6.90 10.50
CA CYS A 20 1.99 6.79 9.23
C CYS A 20 1.01 6.79 8.05
N HIS A 21 -0.08 6.04 8.14
CA HIS A 21 -1.09 5.93 7.08
C HIS A 21 -1.71 7.28 6.76
N VAL A 22 -2.14 8.02 7.80
CA VAL A 22 -2.72 9.36 7.62
C VAL A 22 -1.69 10.31 6.99
N ALA A 23 -0.45 10.31 7.49
CA ALA A 23 0.60 11.17 6.97
C ALA A 23 0.94 10.85 5.52
N CYS A 24 1.07 9.57 5.17
CA CYS A 24 1.36 9.15 3.79
C CYS A 24 0.25 9.57 2.82
N TRP A 25 -1.02 9.44 3.22
CA TRP A 25 -2.15 9.87 2.40
C TRP A 25 -2.11 11.38 2.13
N ARG A 26 -1.83 12.17 3.15
CA ARG A 26 -1.70 13.62 3.00
C ARG A 26 -0.53 13.99 2.11
N GLU A 27 0.60 13.31 2.25
CA GLU A 27 1.79 13.54 1.43
C GLU A 27 1.58 13.14 -0.04
N ALA A 28 0.92 12.00 -0.28
CA ALA A 28 0.80 11.43 -1.63
C ALA A 28 -0.40 11.96 -2.41
N TYR A 29 -1.51 12.28 -1.74
CA TYR A 29 -2.79 12.52 -2.40
C TYR A 29 -3.30 13.96 -2.30
N GLN A 30 -2.44 14.88 -1.88
CA GLN A 30 -2.76 16.30 -1.93
C GLN A 30 -3.08 16.69 -3.37
N GLY A 31 -4.27 17.24 -3.60
CA GLY A 31 -4.75 17.60 -4.93
C GLY A 31 -5.40 16.47 -5.73
N LEU A 32 -5.28 15.20 -5.30
CA LEU A 32 -5.95 14.05 -5.95
C LEU A 32 -7.19 13.60 -5.20
N VAL A 33 -7.18 13.71 -3.89
CA VAL A 33 -8.31 13.35 -3.02
C VAL A 33 -8.92 14.64 -2.50
N HIS A 34 -10.25 14.69 -2.38
CA HIS A 34 -10.94 15.87 -1.84
C HIS A 34 -10.40 16.24 -0.46
N GLN A 35 -10.07 17.52 -0.24
CA GLN A 35 -9.46 17.98 1.00
C GLN A 35 -10.28 17.60 2.24
N PRO A 36 -11.65 17.72 2.26
CA PRO A 36 -12.43 17.28 3.41
C PRO A 36 -12.23 15.80 3.77
N VAL A 37 -12.00 14.94 2.78
CA VAL A 37 -11.72 13.51 3.00
C VAL A 37 -10.36 13.33 3.67
N LEU A 38 -9.33 14.04 3.19
CA LEU A 38 -8.00 14.01 3.80
C LEU A 38 -8.04 14.52 5.24
N ASP A 39 -8.79 15.59 5.49
CA ASP A 39 -8.91 16.21 6.82
C ASP A 39 -9.66 15.30 7.81
N ALA A 40 -10.61 14.51 7.32
CA ALA A 40 -11.40 13.58 8.12
C ALA A 40 -10.71 12.23 8.36
N PHE A 41 -9.56 11.99 7.74
CA PHE A 41 -8.83 10.73 7.84
C PHE A 41 -8.19 10.61 9.23
N ASP A 42 -8.74 9.74 10.04
CA ASP A 42 -8.52 9.70 11.50
C ASP A 42 -7.47 8.64 11.90
N VAL A 43 -6.47 9.06 12.65
CA VAL A 43 -5.38 8.19 13.12
C VAL A 43 -5.92 7.04 13.98
N VAL A 44 -6.82 7.32 14.90
CA VAL A 44 -7.34 6.30 15.83
C VAL A 44 -8.15 5.25 15.10
N GLN A 45 -8.99 5.67 14.15
CA GLN A 45 -9.79 4.75 13.33
C GLN A 45 -8.89 3.90 12.42
N ARG A 46 -7.85 4.49 11.86
CA ARG A 46 -6.90 3.75 11.02
C ARG A 46 -6.11 2.72 11.82
N ALA A 47 -5.66 3.08 13.02
CA ALA A 47 -4.97 2.15 13.91
C ALA A 47 -5.88 0.96 14.26
N ALA A 48 -7.14 1.23 14.61
CA ALA A 48 -8.10 0.17 14.94
C ALA A 48 -8.40 -0.73 13.74
N ALA A 49 -8.51 -0.14 12.54
CA ALA A 49 -8.76 -0.90 11.30
C ALA A 49 -7.59 -1.84 11.00
N TRP A 50 -6.35 -1.36 11.12
CA TRP A 50 -5.17 -2.19 10.90
C TRP A 50 -5.03 -3.29 11.94
N ASP A 51 -5.40 -3.03 13.18
CA ASP A 51 -5.38 -4.06 14.22
C ASP A 51 -6.37 -5.20 13.90
N ARG A 52 -7.57 -4.86 13.41
CA ARG A 52 -8.54 -5.86 12.97
C ARG A 52 -7.99 -6.70 11.80
N ILE A 53 -7.33 -6.05 10.84
CA ILE A 53 -6.72 -6.75 9.69
C ILE A 53 -5.60 -7.67 10.17
N ARG A 54 -4.77 -7.22 11.09
CA ARG A 54 -3.68 -8.02 11.68
C ARG A 54 -4.22 -9.32 12.30
N VAL A 55 -5.30 -9.22 13.03
CA VAL A 55 -5.91 -10.38 13.70
C VAL A 55 -6.56 -11.32 12.68
N LYS A 56 -7.27 -10.77 11.70
CA LYS A 56 -8.01 -11.55 10.71
C LYS A 56 -7.09 -12.19 9.65
N TYR A 57 -6.04 -11.49 9.27
CA TYR A 57 -5.12 -11.93 8.20
C TYR A 57 -3.66 -11.85 8.67
N PRO A 58 -3.24 -12.74 9.59
CA PRO A 58 -1.86 -12.70 10.11
C PRO A 58 -0.83 -12.77 8.99
N GLY A 59 0.18 -11.91 9.06
CA GLY A 59 1.29 -11.93 8.09
C GLY A 59 1.03 -11.22 6.77
N HIS A 60 -0.17 -10.70 6.51
CA HIS A 60 -0.49 -10.00 5.26
C HIS A 60 0.00 -8.55 5.22
N VAL A 61 0.35 -7.99 6.38
CA VAL A 61 0.82 -6.61 6.49
C VAL A 61 2.25 -6.60 7.03
N VAL A 62 3.11 -5.85 6.35
CA VAL A 62 4.49 -5.61 6.81
C VAL A 62 4.68 -4.11 7.03
N VAL A 63 5.50 -3.78 8.02
CA VAL A 63 5.82 -2.39 8.37
C VAL A 63 7.33 -2.20 8.36
N ALA A 64 7.77 -1.01 7.95
CA ALA A 64 9.15 -0.58 8.10
C ALA A 64 9.24 0.29 9.35
N VAL A 65 10.12 -0.04 10.25
CA VAL A 65 10.24 0.59 11.57
C VAL A 65 11.60 1.23 11.74
N VAL A 66 11.63 2.47 12.19
CA VAL A 66 12.84 3.20 12.56
C VAL A 66 12.62 3.76 13.96
N ASP A 67 13.50 3.41 14.89
CA ASP A 67 13.43 3.88 16.29
C ASP A 67 12.03 3.70 16.91
N GLY A 68 11.40 2.55 16.63
CA GLY A 68 10.08 2.23 17.16
C GLY A 68 8.91 2.83 16.40
N GLU A 69 9.15 3.65 15.38
CA GLU A 69 8.10 4.30 14.60
C GLU A 69 7.96 3.70 13.21
N VAL A 70 6.72 3.54 12.74
CA VAL A 70 6.43 3.07 11.40
C VAL A 70 6.66 4.21 10.41
N VAL A 71 7.48 3.97 9.40
CA VAL A 71 7.82 4.94 8.35
C VAL A 71 7.37 4.50 6.96
N GLY A 72 6.84 3.31 6.84
CA GLY A 72 6.28 2.77 5.61
C GLY A 72 5.59 1.45 5.89
N PHE A 73 4.72 1.02 4.98
CA PHE A 73 4.01 -0.24 5.14
C PHE A 73 3.48 -0.75 3.81
N ALA A 74 3.22 -2.05 3.77
CA ALA A 74 2.61 -2.70 2.61
C ALA A 74 1.67 -3.81 3.07
N ALA A 75 0.61 -4.03 2.30
CA ALA A 75 -0.35 -5.09 2.59
C ALA A 75 -0.73 -5.80 1.29
N CYS A 76 -0.68 -7.13 1.32
CA CYS A 76 -1.09 -7.98 0.21
C CYS A 76 -1.90 -9.15 0.76
N GLY A 77 -3.03 -9.44 0.13
CA GLY A 77 -3.90 -10.52 0.56
C GLY A 77 -4.85 -10.94 -0.55
N PRO A 78 -5.85 -11.78 -0.24
CA PRO A 78 -6.84 -12.20 -1.22
C PRO A 78 -7.54 -10.99 -1.84
N SER A 79 -7.80 -11.05 -3.15
CA SER A 79 -8.50 -9.99 -3.84
C SER A 79 -9.91 -9.81 -3.28
N ARG A 80 -10.36 -8.56 -3.18
CA ARG A 80 -11.71 -8.20 -2.75
C ARG A 80 -12.65 -7.91 -3.91
N GLU A 81 -12.16 -8.01 -5.15
CA GLU A 81 -12.98 -7.79 -6.33
C GLU A 81 -13.87 -9.01 -6.59
N GLU A 82 -15.07 -8.77 -7.14
CA GLU A 82 -16.03 -9.81 -7.44
C GLU A 82 -15.52 -10.79 -8.50
N ASN A 83 -14.93 -10.27 -9.58
CA ASN A 83 -14.30 -11.06 -10.64
C ASN A 83 -12.84 -10.64 -10.76
N PRO A 84 -11.98 -11.08 -9.85
CA PRO A 84 -10.62 -10.56 -9.81
C PRO A 84 -9.78 -11.07 -10.99
N PRO A 85 -8.89 -10.21 -11.54
CA PRO A 85 -7.94 -10.62 -12.57
C PRO A 85 -6.81 -11.46 -12.00
N ALA A 86 -6.67 -11.49 -10.68
CA ALA A 86 -5.62 -12.16 -9.97
C ALA A 86 -6.14 -12.59 -8.60
N ALA A 87 -5.61 -13.67 -8.04
CA ALA A 87 -6.01 -14.17 -6.73
C ALA A 87 -5.63 -13.23 -5.59
N LEU A 88 -4.52 -12.52 -5.75
CA LEU A 88 -3.97 -11.63 -4.72
C LEU A 88 -4.12 -10.16 -5.14
N GLU A 89 -4.21 -9.30 -4.14
CA GLU A 89 -4.26 -7.85 -4.34
C GLU A 89 -3.25 -7.17 -3.42
N LEU A 90 -2.41 -6.31 -3.99
CA LEU A 90 -1.57 -5.40 -3.21
C LEU A 90 -2.45 -4.22 -2.80
N ASN A 91 -2.94 -4.25 -1.56
CA ASN A 91 -3.95 -3.30 -1.07
C ASN A 91 -3.36 -1.97 -0.63
N ALA A 92 -2.09 -1.98 -0.20
CA ALA A 92 -1.42 -0.80 0.31
C ALA A 92 0.08 -0.91 0.06
N MET A 93 0.68 0.22 -0.30
CA MET A 93 2.12 0.39 -0.44
C MET A 93 2.40 1.88 -0.24
N TYR A 94 2.81 2.25 0.96
CA TYR A 94 3.03 3.65 1.32
C TYR A 94 4.33 3.82 2.07
N VAL A 95 5.04 4.90 1.75
CA VAL A 95 6.31 5.29 2.37
C VAL A 95 6.22 6.77 2.70
N ARG A 96 6.66 7.17 3.89
CA ARG A 96 6.74 8.58 4.24
C ARG A 96 7.62 9.34 3.25
N ALA A 97 7.24 10.55 2.93
CA ALA A 97 7.94 11.36 1.92
C ALA A 97 9.44 11.50 2.20
N ALA A 98 9.85 11.59 3.46
CA ALA A 98 11.25 11.68 3.86
C ALA A 98 12.08 10.46 3.42
N TYR A 99 11.43 9.35 3.09
CA TYR A 99 12.09 8.10 2.67
C TYR A 99 11.98 7.83 1.18
N TYR A 100 11.42 8.76 0.39
CA TYR A 100 11.38 8.61 -1.05
C TYR A 100 12.81 8.52 -1.61
N GLY A 101 13.01 7.59 -2.54
CA GLY A 101 14.31 7.41 -3.19
C GLY A 101 15.38 6.71 -2.35
N THR A 102 15.02 6.18 -1.17
CA THR A 102 15.99 5.53 -0.27
C THR A 102 16.10 4.02 -0.45
N GLY A 103 15.19 3.41 -1.22
CA GLY A 103 15.11 1.93 -1.35
C GLY A 103 14.14 1.29 -0.38
N LEU A 104 13.52 2.07 0.53
CA LEU A 104 12.57 1.53 1.51
C LEU A 104 11.38 0.83 0.83
N ALA A 105 10.81 1.43 -0.21
CA ALA A 105 9.69 0.85 -0.95
C ALA A 105 10.06 -0.49 -1.56
N HIS A 106 11.29 -0.65 -2.03
CA HIS A 106 11.79 -1.92 -2.58
C HIS A 106 11.84 -3.00 -1.51
N ASP A 107 12.30 -2.66 -0.30
CA ASP A 107 12.36 -3.61 0.81
C ASP A 107 10.96 -4.07 1.22
N LEU A 108 10.00 -3.15 1.28
CA LEU A 108 8.60 -3.47 1.57
C LEU A 108 8.00 -4.37 0.49
N MET A 109 8.24 -4.05 -0.79
CA MET A 109 7.72 -4.83 -1.90
C MET A 109 8.26 -6.27 -1.86
N ARG A 110 9.55 -6.45 -1.65
CA ARG A 110 10.15 -7.78 -1.55
C ARG A 110 9.60 -8.59 -0.38
N ALA A 111 9.24 -7.91 0.72
CA ALA A 111 8.70 -8.57 1.89
C ALA A 111 7.25 -9.03 1.71
N VAL A 112 6.46 -8.33 0.91
CA VAL A 112 5.01 -8.54 0.80
C VAL A 112 4.59 -9.29 -0.46
N LEU A 113 5.38 -9.20 -1.54
CA LEU A 113 5.03 -9.77 -2.83
C LEU A 113 5.26 -11.28 -2.83
N SER A 114 4.23 -12.03 -3.27
CA SER A 114 4.28 -13.49 -3.35
C SER A 114 4.45 -13.96 -4.78
N ASP A 115 5.21 -15.03 -4.98
CA ASP A 115 5.31 -15.73 -6.27
C ASP A 115 4.36 -16.93 -6.35
N GLU A 116 3.48 -17.09 -5.36
CA GLU A 116 2.51 -18.19 -5.31
C GLU A 116 1.19 -17.90 -6.05
N GLY A 117 1.01 -16.70 -6.54
CA GLY A 117 -0.18 -16.32 -7.29
C GLY A 117 0.00 -14.98 -7.97
N ASP A 118 -0.80 -14.76 -9.00
CA ASP A 118 -0.85 -13.46 -9.67
C ASP A 118 -1.36 -12.41 -8.70
N THR A 119 -0.89 -11.18 -8.85
CA THR A 119 -1.22 -10.05 -7.98
C THR A 119 -1.73 -8.87 -8.80
N ALA A 120 -2.79 -8.22 -8.33
CA ALA A 120 -3.31 -6.99 -8.93
C ALA A 120 -3.21 -5.84 -7.95
N LEU A 121 -3.21 -4.62 -8.47
CA LEU A 121 -3.29 -3.40 -7.68
C LEU A 121 -4.05 -2.31 -8.41
N TRP A 122 -4.51 -1.33 -7.66
CA TRP A 122 -5.09 -0.10 -8.21
C TRP A 122 -4.17 1.08 -7.86
N VAL A 123 -3.96 1.96 -8.84
CA VAL A 123 -3.07 3.12 -8.70
C VAL A 123 -3.72 4.30 -9.45
N PHE A 124 -3.49 5.52 -8.98
CA PHE A 124 -4.00 6.70 -9.68
C PHE A 124 -3.35 6.84 -11.06
N GLU A 125 -4.17 7.12 -12.08
CA GLU A 125 -3.70 7.35 -13.44
C GLU A 125 -2.70 8.51 -13.50
N GLU A 126 -2.92 9.54 -12.68
CA GLU A 126 -2.06 10.71 -12.60
C GLU A 126 -0.83 10.53 -11.71
N ASN A 127 -0.49 9.28 -11.35
CA ASN A 127 0.70 8.97 -10.57
C ASN A 127 1.66 8.08 -11.37
N PRO A 128 2.31 8.62 -12.43
CA PRO A 128 3.20 7.82 -13.27
C PRO A 128 4.43 7.31 -12.52
N ARG A 129 4.85 8.01 -11.46
CA ARG A 129 5.97 7.57 -10.61
C ARG A 129 5.66 6.23 -9.95
N ALA A 130 4.47 6.08 -9.35
CA ALA A 130 4.05 4.83 -8.74
C ALA A 130 3.90 3.72 -9.79
N GLN A 131 3.30 4.03 -10.94
CA GLN A 131 3.17 3.07 -12.04
C GLN A 131 4.54 2.57 -12.51
N GLY A 132 5.52 3.47 -12.66
CA GLY A 132 6.88 3.12 -13.03
C GLY A 132 7.54 2.21 -11.99
N PHE A 133 7.31 2.48 -10.72
CA PHE A 133 7.80 1.64 -9.63
C PHE A 133 7.22 0.22 -9.74
N TYR A 134 5.91 0.10 -9.93
CA TYR A 134 5.25 -1.21 -10.04
C TYR A 134 5.69 -1.98 -11.29
N ARG A 135 5.94 -1.30 -12.41
CA ARG A 135 6.45 -1.94 -13.62
C ARG A 135 7.78 -2.65 -13.39
N LYS A 136 8.62 -2.18 -12.51
CA LYS A 136 9.89 -2.83 -12.16
C LYS A 136 9.69 -4.22 -11.57
N TYR A 137 8.52 -4.50 -11.03
CA TYR A 137 8.16 -5.80 -10.46
C TYR A 137 7.29 -6.64 -11.38
N GLY A 138 7.09 -6.21 -12.62
CA GLY A 138 6.33 -6.96 -13.61
C GLY A 138 4.84 -6.62 -13.67
N PHE A 139 4.39 -5.59 -12.96
CA PHE A 139 3.01 -5.13 -13.06
C PHE A 139 2.81 -4.37 -14.38
N GLU A 140 1.70 -4.65 -15.06
CA GLU A 140 1.32 -3.99 -16.30
C GLU A 140 -0.15 -3.60 -16.27
N LEU A 141 -0.51 -2.51 -16.94
CA LEU A 141 -1.89 -2.05 -17.05
C LEU A 141 -2.73 -3.11 -17.78
N ASP A 142 -3.93 -3.40 -17.26
CA ASP A 142 -4.85 -4.36 -17.88
C ASP A 142 -6.02 -3.70 -18.59
N GLY A 143 -6.08 -2.36 -18.61
CA GLY A 143 -7.13 -1.60 -19.27
C GLY A 143 -8.32 -1.21 -18.39
N GLU A 144 -8.42 -1.76 -17.17
CA GLU A 144 -9.50 -1.42 -16.26
C GLU A 144 -9.26 -0.07 -15.60
N ARG A 145 -10.35 0.68 -15.42
CA ARG A 145 -10.36 2.01 -14.80
C ARG A 145 -11.54 2.11 -13.85
N ARG A 146 -11.37 2.87 -12.78
CA ARG A 146 -12.46 3.15 -11.83
C ARG A 146 -12.31 4.53 -11.21
N VAL A 147 -13.41 5.04 -10.65
CA VAL A 147 -13.42 6.24 -9.80
C VAL A 147 -14.03 5.86 -8.47
N GLU A 148 -13.29 6.09 -7.38
CA GLU A 148 -13.79 5.86 -6.04
C GLU A 148 -14.58 7.08 -5.53
N ALA A 149 -15.51 6.85 -4.60
CA ALA A 149 -16.39 7.91 -4.10
C ALA A 149 -15.65 9.06 -3.39
N PHE A 150 -14.44 8.80 -2.90
CA PHE A 150 -13.66 9.78 -2.14
C PHE A 150 -12.80 10.71 -3.02
N THR A 151 -12.76 10.50 -4.33
CA THR A 151 -11.90 11.28 -5.23
C THR A 151 -12.49 11.33 -6.64
N PRO A 152 -12.34 12.48 -7.37
CA PRO A 152 -12.67 12.52 -8.79
C PRO A 152 -11.59 11.88 -9.65
N ALA A 153 -10.44 11.53 -9.10
CA ALA A 153 -9.31 11.01 -9.86
C ALA A 153 -9.55 9.56 -10.31
N ILE A 154 -9.12 9.28 -11.54
CA ILE A 154 -9.24 7.95 -12.12
C ILE A 154 -8.15 7.05 -11.56
N GLN A 155 -8.53 5.85 -11.17
CA GLN A 155 -7.61 4.78 -10.85
C GLN A 155 -7.53 3.80 -12.00
N VAL A 156 -6.35 3.24 -12.22
CA VAL A 156 -6.08 2.21 -13.23
C VAL A 156 -5.59 0.96 -12.53
N ARG A 157 -5.90 -0.21 -13.12
CA ARG A 157 -5.50 -1.48 -12.55
C ARG A 157 -4.24 -2.00 -13.23
N MET A 158 -3.33 -2.55 -12.42
CA MET A 158 -2.13 -3.22 -12.90
C MET A 158 -2.12 -4.65 -12.39
N VAL A 159 -1.60 -5.57 -13.20
CA VAL A 159 -1.54 -7.00 -12.87
C VAL A 159 -0.13 -7.52 -13.11
N ARG A 160 0.35 -8.31 -12.18
CA ARG A 160 1.60 -9.05 -12.27
C ARG A 160 1.29 -10.54 -12.33
N ALA A 161 1.67 -11.18 -13.42
CA ALA A 161 1.61 -12.63 -13.52
C ALA A 161 2.79 -13.25 -12.75
N THR A 162 2.53 -14.39 -12.09
CA THR A 162 3.63 -15.12 -11.45
C THR A 162 4.63 -15.57 -12.51
N PRO A 163 5.96 -15.55 -12.19
CA PRO A 163 6.94 -16.06 -13.12
C PRO A 163 6.68 -17.51 -13.48
N SER A 164 6.78 -17.84 -14.77
CA SER A 164 6.71 -19.23 -15.24
C SER A 164 7.89 -20.02 -14.69
N ARG A 165 7.60 -21.21 -14.17
CA ARG A 165 8.63 -22.12 -13.69
C ARG A 165 9.13 -23.01 -14.83
#